data_58d5964024d1c96cf602b66a2401ac5f
#
_entry.id   58d5964024d1c96cf602b66a2401ac5f
#
_cell.length_a   1.000
_cell.length_b   1.000
_cell.length_c   1.000
_cell.angle_alpha   90.00
_cell.angle_beta   90.00
_cell.angle_gamma   90.00
#
_symmetry.space_group_name_H-M   'P 1'
#
loop_
_entity.id
_entity.type
_entity.pdbx_description
1 polymer ?
#
loop_
_entity_poly.entity_id
_entity_poly.type
_entity_poly.pdbx_seq_one_letter_code
_entity_poly.pdbx_strand_id
1 'polypeptide(L)'
;MKQNIVKTGLTRSKNCKKAIATYPNYRVFWRSGFAYRGAGEREIKREGQRKILCPGGFFLGTFDDELQLCFDWACAQDMVIDHDKKEIHINGFSENDMY
;
A
#
# COMPACT_ATOMS: atom_id res chain seq x y z
N MET A 1 10.64 -12.01 -23.80
CA MET A 1 9.25 -11.70 -23.45
C MET A 1 9.20 -10.42 -22.63
N LYS A 2 8.35 -9.52 -23.01
CA LYS A 2 8.18 -8.29 -22.22
C LYS A 2 7.22 -8.53 -21.07
N GLN A 3 7.63 -8.11 -19.90
CA GLN A 3 6.75 -8.05 -18.76
C GLN A 3 6.20 -6.63 -18.65
N ASN A 4 4.92 -6.51 -18.43
CA ASN A 4 4.25 -5.22 -18.30
C ASN A 4 4.25 -4.77 -16.84
N ILE A 5 5.44 -4.74 -16.26
CA ILE A 5 5.67 -4.42 -14.87
C ILE A 5 6.58 -3.20 -14.78
N VAL A 6 6.18 -2.22 -14.01
CA VAL A 6 6.97 -1.01 -13.77
C VAL A 6 7.45 -1.02 -12.32
N LYS A 7 8.76 -0.97 -12.12
CA LYS A 7 9.39 -0.86 -10.81
C LYS A 7 9.94 0.55 -10.66
N THR A 8 9.58 1.20 -9.58
CA THR A 8 9.98 2.60 -9.38
C THR A 8 11.24 2.76 -8.54
N GLY A 9 11.73 1.69 -7.92
CA GLY A 9 12.78 1.83 -6.93
C GLY A 9 12.28 2.64 -5.73
N LEU A 10 13.14 3.46 -5.14
CA LEU A 10 12.70 4.34 -4.04
C LEU A 10 11.62 5.28 -4.53
N THR A 11 10.53 5.36 -3.79
CA THR A 11 9.41 6.21 -4.16
C THR A 11 8.85 6.91 -2.93
N ARG A 12 7.97 7.88 -3.17
CA ARG A 12 7.30 8.61 -2.10
C ARG A 12 5.82 8.28 -2.13
N SER A 13 5.17 8.46 -0.97
CA SER A 13 3.73 8.28 -0.84
C SER A 13 2.96 9.07 -1.89
N LYS A 14 3.43 10.25 -2.24
CA LYS A 14 2.85 11.08 -3.30
C LYS A 14 2.78 10.34 -4.63
N ASN A 15 3.86 9.67 -5.02
CA ASN A 15 3.90 8.92 -6.27
C ASN A 15 2.97 7.71 -6.24
N CYS A 16 2.88 7.07 -5.09
CA CYS A 16 1.95 5.95 -4.90
C CYS A 16 0.50 6.41 -5.02
N LYS A 17 0.16 7.52 -4.39
CA LYS A 17 -1.19 8.09 -4.48
C LYS A 17 -1.53 8.46 -5.91
N LYS A 18 -0.56 9.01 -6.64
CA LYS A 18 -0.74 9.37 -8.04
C LYS A 18 -1.02 8.13 -8.90
N ALA A 19 -0.28 7.06 -8.70
CA ALA A 19 -0.48 5.81 -9.43
C ALA A 19 -1.87 5.22 -9.15
N ILE A 20 -2.27 5.22 -7.88
CA ILE A 20 -3.59 4.71 -7.48
C ILE A 20 -4.71 5.51 -8.14
N ALA A 21 -4.56 6.81 -8.23
CA ALA A 21 -5.54 7.68 -8.89
C ALA A 21 -5.54 7.48 -10.41
N THR A 22 -4.37 7.25 -10.99
CA THR A 22 -4.22 7.04 -12.44
C THR A 22 -4.85 5.72 -12.87
N TYR A 23 -4.80 4.71 -12.02
CA TYR A 23 -5.32 3.37 -12.33
C TYR A 23 -6.43 2.98 -11.33
N PRO A 24 -7.61 3.61 -11.44
CA PRO A 24 -8.67 3.42 -10.44
C PRO A 24 -9.25 2.01 -10.41
N ASN A 25 -9.00 1.20 -11.45
CA ASN A 25 -9.51 -0.17 -11.52
C ASN A 25 -8.49 -1.21 -11.05
N TYR A 26 -7.29 -0.78 -10.71
CA TYR A 26 -6.25 -1.70 -10.28
C TYR A 26 -6.43 -2.02 -8.79
N ARG A 27 -6.12 -3.27 -8.44
CA ARG A 27 -6.10 -3.71 -7.05
C ARG A 27 -4.86 -3.14 -6.39
N VAL A 28 -4.97 -2.77 -5.12
CA VAL A 28 -3.86 -2.17 -4.38
C VAL A 28 -3.46 -3.11 -3.25
N PHE A 29 -2.17 -3.41 -3.19
CA PHE A 29 -1.59 -4.26 -2.16
C PHE A 29 -0.55 -3.46 -1.38
N TRP A 30 -0.55 -3.67 -0.08
CA TRP A 30 0.42 -3.04 0.82
C TRP A 30 1.19 -4.11 1.55
N ARG A 31 2.51 -3.99 1.55
CA ARG A 31 3.38 -4.88 2.28
C ARG A 31 4.16 -4.08 3.32
N SER A 32 4.12 -4.54 4.56
CA SER A 32 4.80 -3.89 5.66
C SER A 32 5.22 -4.95 6.68
N GLY A 33 6.29 -4.67 7.40
CA GLY A 33 6.74 -5.53 8.48
C GLY A 33 6.31 -5.07 9.87
N PHE A 34 5.51 -3.99 9.96
CA PHE A 34 5.06 -3.50 11.25
C PHE A 34 4.02 -4.43 11.87
N ALA A 35 4.29 -4.83 13.12
CA ALA A 35 3.50 -5.86 13.79
C ALA A 35 2.03 -5.50 13.97
N TYR A 36 1.74 -4.27 14.32
CA TYR A 36 0.36 -3.86 14.57
C TYR A 36 -0.51 -3.85 13.31
N ARG A 37 0.12 -3.81 12.13
CA ARG A 37 -0.57 -3.92 10.85
C ARG A 37 -0.55 -5.33 10.29
N GLY A 38 0.17 -6.22 10.95
CA GLY A 38 0.47 -7.54 10.41
C GLY A 38 1.60 -7.48 9.39
N ALA A 39 2.57 -8.39 9.52
CA ALA A 39 3.65 -8.50 8.55
C ALA A 39 3.16 -9.16 7.28
N GLY A 40 3.80 -8.84 6.16
CA GLY A 40 3.48 -9.43 4.87
C GLY A 40 2.62 -8.52 4.01
N GLU A 41 2.12 -9.08 2.92
CA GLU A 41 1.34 -8.35 1.93
C GLU A 41 -0.14 -8.60 2.12
N ARG A 42 -0.95 -7.55 1.98
CA ARG A 42 -2.39 -7.67 2.00
C ARG A 42 -3.02 -6.67 1.04
N GLU A 43 -4.18 -7.01 0.57
CA GLU A 43 -4.93 -6.12 -0.32
C GLU A 43 -5.70 -5.08 0.48
N ILE A 44 -5.62 -3.83 0.02
CA ILE A 44 -6.46 -2.76 0.53
C ILE A 44 -7.66 -2.64 -0.41
N LYS A 45 -8.81 -3.08 0.05
CA LYS A 45 -10.03 -3.09 -0.75
C LYS A 45 -10.50 -1.67 -1.02
N ARG A 46 -10.90 -1.40 -2.27
CA ARG A 46 -11.34 -0.07 -2.67
C ARG A 46 -12.75 0.26 -2.21
N GLU A 47 -13.59 -0.75 -2.00
CA GLU A 47 -15.00 -0.54 -1.73
C GLU A 47 -15.33 -0.81 -0.27
N GLY A 48 -16.36 -0.10 0.19
CA GLY A 48 -16.95 -0.32 1.48
C GLY A 48 -16.18 0.32 2.63
N GLN A 49 -16.83 0.28 3.78
CA GLN A 49 -16.24 0.71 5.04
C GLN A 49 -15.79 -0.53 5.80
N ARG A 50 -14.66 -0.42 6.46
CA ARG A 50 -14.08 -1.56 7.17
C ARG A 50 -13.44 -1.12 8.47
N LYS A 51 -13.19 -2.10 9.31
CA LYS A 51 -12.48 -1.90 10.56
C LYS A 51 -10.98 -1.85 10.26
N ILE A 52 -10.35 -0.75 10.61
CA ILE A 52 -8.94 -0.51 10.30
C ILE A 52 -8.15 -0.53 11.60
N LEU A 53 -7.15 -1.40 11.66
CA LEU A 53 -6.25 -1.48 12.81
C LEU A 53 -5.25 -0.32 12.75
N CYS A 54 -5.15 0.42 13.84
CA CYS A 54 -4.18 1.49 13.99
C CYS A 54 -3.56 1.44 15.39
N PRO A 55 -2.47 2.17 15.62
CA PRO A 55 -1.91 2.26 16.96
C PRO A 55 -2.96 2.80 17.93
N GLY A 56 -3.17 2.08 19.02
CA GLY A 56 -4.17 2.43 20.00
C GLY A 56 -5.53 1.82 19.80
N GLY A 57 -5.76 1.06 18.72
CA GLY A 57 -7.03 0.36 18.54
C GLY A 57 -7.50 0.32 17.09
N PHE A 58 -8.81 0.30 16.91
CA PHE A 58 -9.44 0.24 15.58
C PHE A 58 -10.29 1.47 15.34
N PHE A 59 -10.45 1.81 14.06
CA PHE A 59 -11.47 2.78 13.66
C PHE A 59 -12.19 2.25 12.41
N LEU A 60 -13.36 2.81 12.13
CA LEU A 60 -14.08 2.50 10.90
C LEU A 60 -13.64 3.49 9.83
N GLY A 61 -13.27 3.00 8.67
CA GLY A 61 -12.76 3.87 7.62
C GLY A 61 -12.92 3.32 6.23
N THR A 62 -12.60 4.17 5.28
CA THR A 62 -12.67 3.90 3.86
C THR A 62 -11.31 3.45 3.33
N PHE A 63 -11.28 3.17 2.03
CA PHE A 63 -10.04 2.92 1.31
C PHE A 63 -9.02 4.06 1.51
N ASP A 64 -9.47 5.31 1.36
CA ASP A 64 -8.59 6.46 1.50
C ASP A 64 -8.07 6.62 2.92
N ASP A 65 -8.91 6.34 3.91
CA ASP A 65 -8.49 6.39 5.30
C ASP A 65 -7.41 5.35 5.60
N GLU A 66 -7.57 4.16 5.07
CA GLU A 66 -6.59 3.10 5.28
C GLU A 66 -5.26 3.41 4.57
N LEU A 67 -5.32 3.93 3.36
CA LEU A 67 -4.12 4.35 2.65
C LEU A 67 -3.38 5.44 3.41
N GLN A 68 -4.10 6.42 3.91
CA GLN A 68 -3.48 7.51 4.66
C GLN A 68 -2.76 6.97 5.89
N LEU A 69 -3.40 6.04 6.59
CA LEU A 69 -2.78 5.41 7.76
C LEU A 69 -1.51 4.66 7.38
N CYS A 70 -1.55 3.89 6.28
CA CYS A 70 -0.37 3.17 5.81
C CYS A 70 0.78 4.12 5.50
N PHE A 71 0.49 5.22 4.81
CA PHE A 71 1.53 6.18 4.45
C PHE A 71 2.08 6.93 5.66
N ASP A 72 1.26 7.17 6.67
CA ASP A 72 1.69 7.87 7.87
C ASP A 72 2.60 7.00 8.74
N TRP A 73 2.35 5.70 8.81
CA TRP A 73 3.05 4.81 9.74
C TRP A 73 4.13 3.96 9.10
N ALA A 74 4.02 3.71 7.81
CA ALA A 74 4.99 2.89 7.10
C ALA A 74 5.23 3.49 5.72
N CYS A 75 5.99 4.56 5.67
CA CYS A 75 6.27 5.30 4.44
C CYS A 75 6.62 4.36 3.29
N ALA A 76 6.11 4.65 2.11
CA ALA A 76 6.39 3.84 0.93
C ALA A 76 7.87 3.87 0.60
N GLN A 77 8.44 2.68 0.35
CA GLN A 77 9.82 2.50 -0.05
C GLN A 77 9.95 2.35 -1.56
N ASP A 78 9.09 1.50 -2.12
CA ASP A 78 9.05 1.30 -3.56
C ASP A 78 7.66 0.85 -3.98
N MET A 79 7.46 0.78 -5.28
CA MET A 79 6.17 0.41 -5.84
C MET A 79 6.40 -0.40 -7.12
N VAL A 80 5.58 -1.41 -7.31
CA VAL A 80 5.55 -2.21 -8.54
C VAL A 80 4.15 -2.13 -9.11
N ILE A 81 4.04 -1.75 -10.38
CA ILE A 81 2.76 -1.73 -11.08
C ILE A 81 2.76 -2.85 -12.10
N ASP A 82 1.84 -3.79 -11.94
CA ASP A 82 1.67 -4.91 -12.86
C ASP A 82 0.45 -4.65 -13.72
N HIS A 83 0.70 -4.19 -14.94
CA HIS A 83 -0.37 -3.83 -15.87
C HIS A 83 -1.11 -5.05 -16.42
N ASP A 84 -0.47 -6.21 -16.45
CA ASP A 84 -1.13 -7.42 -16.93
C ASP A 84 -2.17 -7.92 -15.94
N LYS A 85 -1.83 -7.89 -14.66
CA LYS A 85 -2.75 -8.31 -13.59
C LYS A 85 -3.60 -7.17 -13.06
N LYS A 86 -3.29 -5.94 -13.48
CA LYS A 86 -3.94 -4.73 -12.98
C LYS A 86 -3.82 -4.63 -11.46
N GLU A 87 -2.59 -4.65 -10.99
CA GLU A 87 -2.26 -4.61 -9.57
C GLU A 87 -1.18 -3.57 -9.30
N ILE A 88 -1.30 -2.91 -8.17
CA ILE A 88 -0.29 -1.98 -7.67
C ILE A 88 0.18 -2.54 -6.33
N HIS A 89 1.47 -2.84 -6.23
CA HIS A 89 2.07 -3.38 -5.02
C HIS A 89 3.00 -2.33 -4.42
N ILE A 90 2.70 -1.92 -3.21
CA ILE A 90 3.47 -0.90 -2.50
C ILE A 90 4.16 -1.55 -1.31
N ASN A 91 5.47 -1.35 -1.21
CA ASN A 91 6.24 -1.83 -0.08
C ASN A 91 6.51 -0.66 0.86
N GLY A 92 6.08 -0.81 2.10
CA GLY A 92 6.36 0.15 3.14
C GLY A 92 7.57 -0.27 3.97
N PHE A 93 7.94 0.58 4.92
CA PHE A 93 8.98 0.25 5.88
C PHE A 93 8.59 -0.95 6.71
N SER A 94 9.60 -1.74 7.08
CA SER A 94 9.44 -2.76 8.12
C SER A 94 10.25 -2.34 9.35
N GLU A 95 9.98 -3.01 10.46
CA GLU A 95 10.76 -2.76 11.68
C GLU A 95 12.24 -3.05 11.47
N ASN A 96 12.56 -4.01 10.60
CA ASN A 96 13.94 -4.37 10.30
C ASN A 96 14.70 -3.24 9.59
N ASP A 97 14.00 -2.38 8.87
CA ASP A 97 14.62 -1.28 8.14
C ASP A 97 14.98 -0.11 9.05
N MET A 98 14.52 -0.14 10.29
CA MET A 98 14.73 0.94 11.24
C MET A 98 16.00 0.76 12.08
N TYR A 99 16.67 -0.38 11.98
CA TYR A 99 17.82 -0.73 12.83
C TYR A 99 19.06 -1.06 12.03
#